data_6ec9a4ddd6378737abc0f2e690f1e815
#
_entry.id   6ec9a4ddd6378737abc0f2e690f1e815
#
_cell.length_a   1.000
_cell.length_b   1.000
_cell.length_c   1.000
_cell.angle_alpha   90.00
_cell.angle_beta   90.00
_cell.angle_gamma   90.00
#
_symmetry.space_group_name_H-M   'P 1'
#
loop_
_entity.id
_entity.type
_entity.pdbx_description
1 polymer ?
#
loop_
_entity_poly.entity_id
_entity_poly.type
_entity_poly.pdbx_seq_one_letter_code
_entity_poly.pdbx_strand_id
1 'polypeptide(L)'
;MMLIREVFYCKPGKVRPMVDKFLKMSDINEKAGFGKMRIMTDFAGERYWTIVAEMEVPSMQEFEEMMAGKGMTEEMMKQMEPIMKDYHDLVDHGRREIYKIETAKPQA
;
A
#
# COMPACT_ATOMS: atom_id res chain seq x y z
N MET A 1 -6.68 16.65 1.66
CA MET A 1 -5.88 15.57 1.08
C MET A 1 -5.06 14.90 2.18
N MET A 2 -5.15 13.62 2.27
CA MET A 2 -4.46 12.82 3.27
C MET A 2 -3.45 11.91 2.60
N LEU A 3 -2.32 11.70 3.24
CA LEU A 3 -1.33 10.71 2.82
C LEU A 3 -1.43 9.50 3.74
N ILE A 4 -1.62 8.34 3.15
CA ILE A 4 -1.63 7.07 3.87
C ILE A 4 -0.30 6.38 3.57
N ARG A 5 0.45 6.08 4.62
CA ARG A 5 1.74 5.40 4.50
C ARG A 5 1.68 4.08 5.25
N GLU A 6 1.92 3.00 4.53
CA GLU A 6 2.07 1.67 5.11
C GLU A 6 3.55 1.32 5.14
N VAL A 7 4.07 1.00 6.30
CA VAL A 7 5.47 0.60 6.46
C VAL A 7 5.51 -0.85 6.88
N PHE A 8 6.16 -1.68 6.08
CA PHE A 8 6.30 -3.11 6.37
C PHE A 8 7.76 -3.48 6.55
N TYR A 9 8.04 -4.17 7.63
CA TYR A 9 9.36 -4.73 7.90
C TYR A 9 9.32 -6.20 7.51
N CYS A 10 10.00 -6.53 6.42
CA CYS A 10 10.01 -7.88 5.89
C CYS A 10 11.07 -8.73 6.58
N LYS A 11 10.91 -10.03 6.50
CA LYS A 11 11.95 -10.96 6.91
C LYS A 11 13.13 -10.84 5.94
N PRO A 12 14.37 -11.13 6.40
CA PRO A 12 15.55 -11.03 5.54
C PRO A 12 15.38 -11.79 4.23
N GLY A 13 15.71 -11.13 3.12
CA GLY A 13 15.60 -11.72 1.79
C GLY A 13 14.20 -11.80 1.21
N LYS A 14 13.17 -11.29 1.92
CA LYS A 14 11.77 -11.42 1.49
C LYS A 14 11.16 -10.13 0.93
N VAL A 15 11.97 -9.09 0.73
CA VAL A 15 11.46 -7.81 0.21
C VAL A 15 10.95 -7.97 -1.23
N ARG A 16 11.72 -8.61 -2.10
CA ARG A 16 11.34 -8.70 -3.51
C ARG A 16 10.01 -9.43 -3.73
N PRO A 17 9.77 -10.60 -3.13
CA PRO A 17 8.46 -11.24 -3.23
C PRO A 17 7.33 -10.36 -2.71
N MET A 18 7.57 -9.60 -1.65
CA MET A 18 6.55 -8.71 -1.09
C MET A 18 6.30 -7.50 -1.98
N VAL A 19 7.33 -6.93 -2.60
CA VAL A 19 7.19 -5.86 -3.60
C VAL A 19 6.31 -6.33 -4.75
N ASP A 20 6.53 -7.54 -5.24
CA ASP A 20 5.73 -8.09 -6.33
C ASP A 20 4.24 -8.18 -5.94
N LYS A 21 3.94 -8.56 -4.71
CA LYS A 21 2.57 -8.55 -4.20
C LYS A 21 1.97 -7.14 -4.18
N PHE A 22 2.73 -6.16 -3.68
CA PHE A 22 2.28 -4.77 -3.64
C PHE A 22 2.01 -4.21 -5.04
N LEU A 23 2.87 -4.50 -6.00
CA LEU A 23 2.68 -4.04 -7.37
C LEU A 23 1.39 -4.60 -7.98
N LYS A 24 1.10 -5.87 -7.73
CA LYS A 24 -0.14 -6.50 -8.19
C LYS A 24 -1.36 -5.90 -7.49
N MET A 25 -1.28 -5.66 -6.19
CA MET A 25 -2.36 -5.00 -5.45
C MET A 25 -2.62 -3.60 -5.97
N SER A 26 -1.55 -2.86 -6.26
CA SER A 26 -1.64 -1.51 -6.79
C SER A 26 -2.38 -1.48 -8.13
N ASP A 27 -2.09 -2.43 -9.01
CA ASP A 27 -2.79 -2.53 -10.30
C ASP A 27 -4.29 -2.78 -10.12
N ILE A 28 -4.66 -3.66 -9.21
CA ILE A 28 -6.06 -3.95 -8.92
C ILE A 28 -6.75 -2.73 -8.34
N ASN A 29 -6.11 -2.06 -7.38
CA ASN A 29 -6.65 -0.86 -6.75
C ASN A 29 -6.84 0.28 -7.75
N GLU A 30 -5.91 0.44 -8.67
CA GLU A 30 -6.03 1.45 -9.73
C GLU A 30 -7.24 1.17 -10.63
N LYS A 31 -7.45 -0.08 -11.00
CA LYS A 31 -8.63 -0.49 -11.79
C LYS A 31 -9.93 -0.30 -11.02
N ALA A 32 -9.89 -0.41 -9.70
CA ALA A 32 -11.04 -0.18 -8.85
C ALA A 32 -11.32 1.32 -8.61
N GLY A 33 -10.48 2.20 -9.13
CA GLY A 33 -10.66 3.65 -9.01
C GLY A 33 -10.00 4.28 -7.79
N PHE A 34 -9.08 3.58 -7.13
CA PHE A 34 -8.41 4.07 -5.91
C PHE A 34 -7.11 4.76 -6.22
N GLY A 35 -6.76 5.24 -7.26
CA GLY A 35 -5.51 5.94 -7.55
C GLY A 35 -4.28 5.03 -7.45
N LYS A 36 -3.13 5.65 -7.64
CA LYS A 36 -1.86 4.93 -7.68
C LYS A 36 -1.19 4.91 -6.32
N MET A 37 -0.60 3.77 -6.01
CA MET A 37 0.21 3.57 -4.83
C MET A 37 1.69 3.68 -5.22
N ARG A 38 2.46 4.42 -4.44
CA ARG A 38 3.90 4.51 -4.64
C ARG A 38 4.58 3.51 -3.72
N ILE A 39 5.35 2.60 -4.29
CA ILE A 39 6.04 1.55 -3.56
C ILE A 39 7.53 1.88 -3.52
N MET A 40 8.10 1.88 -2.32
CA MET A 40 9.51 2.20 -2.10
C MET A 40 10.13 1.14 -1.22
N THR A 41 11.42 0.89 -1.44
CA THR A 41 12.20 0.00 -0.59
C THR A 41 13.35 0.80 0.02
N ASP A 42 13.89 0.33 1.13
CA ASP A 42 14.99 1.03 1.79
C ASP A 42 16.24 1.03 0.91
N PHE A 43 16.80 2.19 0.69
CA PHE A 43 18.18 2.38 0.23
C PHE A 43 19.05 2.69 1.43
N ALA A 44 18.58 3.58 2.27
CA ALA A 44 19.14 3.87 3.58
C ALA A 44 18.00 4.28 4.49
N GLY A 45 17.85 3.62 5.62
CA GLY A 45 16.74 3.88 6.53
C GLY A 45 17.03 3.33 7.91
N GLU A 46 16.03 3.39 8.76
CA GLU A 46 16.15 2.94 10.14
C GLU A 46 16.40 1.43 10.23
N ARG A 47 15.77 0.66 9.35
CA ARG A 47 15.87 -0.79 9.34
C ARG A 47 16.06 -1.32 7.92
N TYR A 48 16.74 -2.43 7.80
CA TYR A 48 16.84 -3.16 6.53
C TYR A 48 15.53 -3.87 6.21
N TRP A 49 15.35 -4.26 4.97
CA TRP A 49 14.23 -5.05 4.49
C TRP A 49 12.88 -4.35 4.67
N THR A 50 12.86 -3.04 4.42
CA THR A 50 11.68 -2.20 4.61
C THR A 50 10.99 -1.91 3.29
N ILE A 51 9.64 -1.98 3.28
CA ILE A 51 8.82 -1.51 2.17
C ILE A 51 7.94 -0.39 2.71
N VAL A 52 7.86 0.70 1.96
CA VAL A 52 6.93 1.79 2.24
C VAL A 52 5.99 1.92 1.05
N ALA A 53 4.70 1.83 1.32
CA ALA A 53 3.66 2.04 0.31
C ALA A 53 2.89 3.30 0.68
N GLU A 54 2.81 4.26 -0.23
CA GLU A 54 2.12 5.53 0.00
C GLU A 54 1.03 5.74 -1.02
N MET A 55 -0.11 6.28 -0.56
CA MET A 55 -1.18 6.74 -1.44
C MET A 55 -1.80 7.99 -0.89
N GLU A 56 -2.28 8.85 -1.77
CA GLU A 56 -3.05 10.02 -1.39
C GLU A 56 -4.52 9.73 -1.55
N VAL A 57 -5.31 10.16 -0.57
CA VAL A 57 -6.77 10.05 -0.61
C VAL A 57 -7.39 11.40 -0.26
N PRO A 58 -8.54 11.75 -0.86
CA PRO A 58 -9.17 13.05 -0.61
C PRO A 58 -9.61 13.25 0.85
N SER A 59 -10.05 12.18 1.52
CA SER A 59 -10.55 12.26 2.88
C SER A 59 -10.43 10.91 3.59
N MET A 60 -10.54 10.93 4.90
CA MET A 60 -10.58 9.70 5.70
C MET A 60 -11.81 8.86 5.38
N GLN A 61 -12.92 9.49 5.04
CA GLN A 61 -14.13 8.76 4.64
C GLN A 61 -13.86 7.90 3.40
N GLU A 62 -13.21 8.47 2.39
CA GLU A 62 -12.88 7.71 1.19
C GLU A 62 -11.89 6.59 1.48
N PHE A 63 -10.96 6.80 2.40
CA PHE A 63 -10.05 5.74 2.81
C PHE A 63 -10.81 4.61 3.49
N GLU A 64 -11.74 4.92 4.39
CA GLU A 64 -12.55 3.91 5.06
C GLU A 64 -13.41 3.13 4.06
N GLU A 65 -14.00 3.82 3.09
CA GLU A 65 -14.77 3.18 2.03
C GLU A 65 -13.90 2.23 1.18
N MET A 66 -12.69 2.65 0.87
CA MET A 66 -11.73 1.83 0.14
C MET A 66 -11.39 0.57 0.92
N MET A 67 -11.12 0.71 2.21
CA MET A 67 -10.81 -0.43 3.08
C MET A 67 -11.99 -1.38 3.24
N ALA A 68 -13.21 -0.86 3.11
CA ALA A 68 -14.43 -1.67 3.13
C ALA A 68 -14.71 -2.35 1.79
N GLY A 69 -13.89 -2.12 0.77
CA GLY A 69 -14.02 -2.78 -0.52
C GLY A 69 -14.90 -2.06 -1.53
N LYS A 70 -15.25 -0.80 -1.29
CA LYS A 70 -16.05 -0.02 -2.24
C LYS A 70 -15.30 0.08 -3.59
N GLY A 71 -16.02 -0.19 -4.67
CA GLY A 71 -15.43 -0.18 -6.02
C GLY A 71 -14.76 -1.48 -6.43
N MET A 72 -14.61 -2.43 -5.51
CA MET A 72 -14.07 -3.74 -5.82
C MET A 72 -15.16 -4.65 -6.35
N THR A 73 -14.93 -5.22 -7.53
CA THR A 73 -15.82 -6.24 -8.08
C THR A 73 -15.49 -7.59 -7.46
N GLU A 74 -16.39 -8.55 -7.62
CA GLU A 74 -16.16 -9.91 -7.16
C GLU A 74 -14.93 -10.53 -7.83
N GLU A 75 -14.73 -10.23 -9.10
CA GLU A 75 -13.55 -10.67 -9.85
C GLU A 75 -12.27 -10.09 -9.28
N MET A 76 -12.27 -8.78 -8.95
CA MET A 76 -11.12 -8.13 -8.33
C MET A 76 -10.78 -8.75 -6.98
N MET A 77 -11.79 -9.09 -6.18
CA MET A 77 -11.58 -9.78 -4.91
C MET A 77 -10.96 -11.15 -5.10
N LYS A 78 -11.39 -11.88 -6.11
CA LYS A 78 -10.79 -13.17 -6.45
C LYS A 78 -9.34 -13.04 -6.89
N GLN A 79 -9.01 -11.98 -7.62
CA GLN A 79 -7.64 -11.71 -8.03
C GLN A 79 -6.77 -11.31 -6.84
N MET A 80 -7.35 -10.61 -5.87
CA MET A 80 -6.63 -10.15 -4.68
C MET A 80 -6.28 -11.30 -3.73
N GLU A 81 -7.15 -12.28 -3.61
CA GLU A 81 -7.00 -13.38 -2.65
C GLU A 81 -5.65 -14.11 -2.78
N PRO A 82 -5.23 -14.59 -3.96
CA PRO A 82 -3.94 -15.27 -4.08
C PRO A 82 -2.74 -14.33 -3.85
N ILE A 83 -2.90 -13.04 -4.10
CA ILE A 83 -1.86 -12.05 -3.84
C ILE A 83 -1.66 -11.89 -2.33
N MET A 84 -2.75 -11.79 -1.58
CA MET A 84 -2.71 -11.60 -0.13
C MET A 84 -2.36 -12.87 0.64
N LYS A 85 -2.51 -14.04 -0.01
CA LYS A 85 -2.16 -15.30 0.61
C LYS A 85 -0.67 -15.33 0.92
N ASP A 86 -0.33 -15.85 2.07
CA ASP A 86 1.05 -16.08 2.52
C ASP A 86 1.89 -14.80 2.74
N TYR A 87 1.30 -13.59 2.66
CA TYR A 87 2.10 -12.40 2.90
C TYR A 87 2.67 -12.36 4.33
N HIS A 88 2.00 -12.99 5.28
CA HIS A 88 2.49 -13.10 6.66
C HIS A 88 3.81 -13.86 6.77
N ASP A 89 4.09 -14.73 5.80
CA ASP A 89 5.37 -15.45 5.77
C ASP A 89 6.52 -14.56 5.33
N LEU A 90 6.23 -13.44 4.72
CA LEU A 90 7.21 -12.50 4.20
C LEU A 90 7.46 -11.32 5.13
N VAL A 91 6.48 -10.98 5.95
CA VAL A 91 6.48 -9.77 6.78
C VAL A 91 6.62 -10.13 8.25
N ASP A 92 7.50 -9.42 8.94
CA ASP A 92 7.66 -9.54 10.38
C ASP A 92 6.57 -8.73 11.10
N HIS A 93 6.52 -7.42 10.82
CA HIS A 93 5.47 -6.54 11.33
C HIS A 93 5.40 -5.28 10.48
N GLY A 94 4.42 -4.44 10.76
CA GLY A 94 4.23 -3.20 10.04
C GLY A 94 3.52 -2.16 10.87
N ARG A 95 3.40 -0.96 10.30
CA ARG A 95 2.62 0.11 10.89
C ARG A 95 2.00 0.95 9.80
N ARG A 96 0.94 1.69 10.18
CA ARG A 96 0.29 2.65 9.30
C ARG A 96 0.47 4.04 9.89
N GLU A 97 0.82 4.99 9.03
CA GLU A 97 0.92 6.39 9.36
C GLU A 97 -0.02 7.15 8.44
N ILE A 98 -0.74 8.12 8.99
CA ILE A 98 -1.67 8.92 8.21
C ILE A 98 -1.33 10.38 8.48
N TYR A 99 -1.07 11.13 7.42
CA TYR A 99 -0.70 12.53 7.51
C TYR A 99 -1.68 13.39 6.73
N LYS A 100 -1.99 14.56 7.27
CA LYS A 100 -2.70 15.59 6.53
C LYS A 100 -1.68 16.37 5.71
N ILE A 101 -1.94 16.53 4.43
CA ILE A 101 -1.05 17.29 3.57
C ILE A 101 -1.36 18.78 3.75
N GLU A 102 -0.36 19.52 4.22
CA GLU A 102 -0.50 20.95 4.51
C GLU A 102 -0.06 21.84 3.34
N THR A 103 0.62 21.28 2.37
CA THR A 103 1.10 22.04 1.21
C THR A 103 -0.08 22.40 0.32
N ALA A 104 -0.31 23.69 0.10
CA ALA A 104 -1.41 24.15 -0.73
C ALA A 104 -1.15 24.02 -2.23
N LYS A 105 0.10 23.85 -2.64
CA LYS A 105 0.49 23.77 -4.06
C LYS A 105 1.09 22.41 -4.37
N PRO A 106 0.83 21.85 -5.57
CA PRO A 106 1.48 20.62 -5.99
C PRO A 106 3.01 20.80 -6.01
N GLN A 107 3.71 19.75 -5.61
CA GLN A 107 5.16 19.71 -5.77
C GLN A 107 5.49 19.54 -7.25
N ALA A 108 6.42 20.36 -7.73
CA ALA A 108 6.87 20.29 -9.12
C ALA A 108 7.75 19.04 -9.35
#